data_a26503c6fec7d06bb0dfe3b141dd2ab1
#
_entry.id   a26503c6fec7d06bb0dfe3b141dd2ab1
#
_cell.length_a   1.000
_cell.length_b   1.000
_cell.length_c   1.000
_cell.angle_alpha   90.00
_cell.angle_beta   90.00
_cell.angle_gamma   90.00
#
_symmetry.space_group_name_H-M   'P 1'
#
loop_
_entity.id
_entity.type
_entity.pdbx_description
1 polymer ?
#
loop_
_entity_poly.entity_id
_entity_poly.type
_entity_poly.pdbx_seq_one_letter_code
_entity_poly.pdbx_strand_id
1 'polypeptide(L)'
;MLVLDSGARGATTSFVENGQGDVLLAWENEAYLSIKDNPDEYEIVTPSVSILAQPSVAVVDEVVDQRGTRKVATEYLSYLYSDEAQRIAGDNYYRPYNKEILKEYSDVFDLNINLVTINDFGGWDE
;
A
#
# COMPACT_ATOMS: atom_id res chain seq x y z
N MET A 1 -11.38 -14.53 -13.10
CA MET A 1 -11.00 -13.11 -13.26
C MET A 1 -11.26 -12.73 -14.71
N LEU A 2 -12.12 -11.73 -14.95
CA LEU A 2 -12.58 -11.37 -16.31
C LEU A 2 -11.76 -10.23 -16.92
N VAL A 3 -11.25 -9.33 -16.10
CA VAL A 3 -10.40 -8.20 -16.50
C VAL A 3 -9.08 -8.29 -15.78
N LEU A 4 -7.99 -8.10 -16.51
CA LEU A 4 -6.63 -8.16 -15.99
C LEU A 4 -5.84 -6.99 -16.57
N ASP A 5 -5.55 -6.01 -15.72
CA ASP A 5 -4.77 -4.83 -16.08
C ASP A 5 -3.29 -4.99 -15.72
N SER A 6 -2.45 -4.13 -16.28
CA SER A 6 -1.01 -4.16 -16.09
C SER A 6 -0.53 -3.51 -14.78
N GLY A 7 -1.42 -2.96 -13.98
CA GLY A 7 -1.08 -2.30 -12.73
C GLY A 7 -2.30 -1.93 -11.88
N ALA A 8 -2.05 -1.67 -10.59
CA ALA A 8 -3.10 -1.41 -9.60
C ALA A 8 -4.03 -0.25 -10.01
N ARG A 9 -3.46 0.91 -10.36
CA ARG A 9 -4.25 2.07 -10.77
C ARG A 9 -5.02 1.82 -12.07
N GLY A 10 -4.47 1.06 -13.02
CA GLY A 10 -5.17 0.63 -14.24
C GLY A 10 -6.40 -0.21 -13.92
N ALA A 11 -6.28 -1.17 -13.01
CA ALA A 11 -7.40 -2.00 -12.57
C ALA A 11 -8.49 -1.17 -11.88
N THR A 12 -8.11 -0.21 -11.03
CA THR A 12 -9.06 0.72 -10.40
C THR A 12 -9.80 1.56 -11.45
N THR A 13 -9.09 2.13 -12.41
CA THR A 13 -9.70 2.90 -13.51
C THR A 13 -10.67 2.04 -14.33
N SER A 14 -10.28 0.81 -14.69
CA SER A 14 -11.16 -0.11 -15.44
C SER A 14 -12.45 -0.43 -14.68
N PHE A 15 -12.38 -0.58 -13.38
CA PHE A 15 -13.55 -0.86 -12.55
C PHE A 15 -14.39 0.40 -12.30
N VAL A 16 -13.77 1.48 -11.78
CA VAL A 16 -14.49 2.68 -11.32
C VAL A 16 -14.96 3.54 -12.49
N GLU A 17 -14.09 3.84 -13.45
CA GLU A 17 -14.42 4.78 -14.52
C GLU A 17 -15.07 4.10 -15.72
N ASN A 18 -14.67 2.87 -16.05
CA ASN A 18 -15.19 2.14 -17.20
C ASN A 18 -16.30 1.13 -16.85
N GLY A 19 -16.63 0.96 -15.57
CA GLY A 19 -17.71 0.09 -15.10
C GLY A 19 -17.48 -1.39 -15.44
N GLN A 20 -16.24 -1.84 -15.44
CA GLN A 20 -15.90 -3.21 -15.83
C GLN A 20 -15.83 -4.13 -14.60
N GLY A 21 -16.75 -5.08 -14.54
CA GLY A 21 -16.81 -6.10 -13.51
C GLY A 21 -17.67 -5.71 -12.31
N ASP A 22 -17.96 -6.67 -11.46
CA ASP A 22 -18.81 -6.51 -10.27
C ASP A 22 -17.97 -6.47 -8.99
N VAL A 23 -16.72 -6.93 -9.03
CA VAL A 23 -15.79 -7.00 -7.90
C VAL A 23 -14.40 -6.61 -8.37
N LEU A 24 -13.77 -5.68 -7.64
CA LEU A 24 -12.37 -5.30 -7.81
C LEU A 24 -11.51 -5.97 -6.74
N LEU A 25 -10.45 -6.67 -7.14
CA LEU A 25 -9.37 -7.07 -6.25
C LEU A 25 -8.30 -5.98 -6.30
N ALA A 26 -8.13 -5.24 -5.22
CA ALA A 26 -7.25 -4.09 -5.16
C ALA A 26 -6.41 -4.05 -3.88
N TRP A 27 -5.39 -3.21 -3.89
CA TRP A 27 -4.73 -2.78 -2.68
C TRP A 27 -5.68 -1.97 -1.80
N GLU A 28 -5.50 -2.05 -0.49
CA GLU A 28 -6.35 -1.37 0.49
C GLU A 28 -6.45 0.15 0.23
N ASN A 29 -5.33 0.80 -0.08
CA ASN A 29 -5.31 2.23 -0.40
C ASN A 29 -6.14 2.58 -1.64
N GLU A 30 -6.13 1.75 -2.69
CA GLU A 30 -6.95 1.95 -3.88
C GLU A 30 -8.45 1.82 -3.56
N ALA A 31 -8.82 0.88 -2.69
CA ALA A 31 -10.19 0.69 -2.25
C ALA A 31 -10.71 1.91 -1.47
N TYR A 32 -9.94 2.42 -0.51
CA TYR A 32 -10.31 3.63 0.23
C TYR A 32 -10.42 4.87 -0.66
N LEU A 33 -9.51 5.04 -1.62
CA LEU A 33 -9.58 6.14 -2.59
C LEU A 33 -10.84 6.04 -3.45
N SER A 34 -11.19 4.83 -3.91
CA SER A 34 -12.41 4.62 -4.72
C SER A 34 -13.68 5.02 -3.98
N ILE A 35 -13.79 4.67 -2.68
CA ILE A 35 -14.94 5.07 -1.84
C ILE A 35 -14.94 6.58 -1.57
N LYS A 36 -13.78 7.18 -1.32
CA LYS A 36 -13.66 8.61 -1.08
C LYS A 36 -14.17 9.43 -2.27
N ASP A 37 -13.84 8.98 -3.48
CA ASP A 37 -14.21 9.67 -4.72
C ASP A 37 -15.64 9.35 -5.15
N ASN A 38 -16.17 8.18 -4.78
CA ASN A 38 -17.51 7.69 -5.13
C ASN A 38 -18.23 7.13 -3.88
N PRO A 39 -18.61 8.00 -2.94
CA PRO A 39 -19.33 7.58 -1.74
C PRO A 39 -20.66 6.93 -2.12
N ASP A 40 -21.03 5.88 -1.43
CA ASP A 40 -22.26 5.10 -1.60
C ASP A 40 -22.35 4.21 -2.87
N GLU A 41 -21.31 4.20 -3.74
CA GLU A 41 -21.28 3.34 -4.92
C GLU A 41 -20.58 2.01 -4.68
N TYR A 42 -19.65 1.95 -3.72
CA TYR A 42 -18.81 0.80 -3.46
C TYR A 42 -18.78 0.42 -1.98
N GLU A 43 -18.56 -0.85 -1.72
CA GLU A 43 -18.33 -1.41 -0.39
C GLU A 43 -16.97 -2.10 -0.35
N ILE A 44 -16.20 -1.87 0.73
CA ILE A 44 -14.97 -2.61 0.97
C ILE A 44 -15.30 -3.89 1.72
N VAL A 45 -14.97 -5.02 1.11
CA VAL A 45 -15.05 -6.32 1.77
C VAL A 45 -13.63 -6.75 2.14
N THR A 46 -13.30 -6.68 3.42
CA THR A 46 -12.01 -7.14 3.93
C THR A 46 -12.06 -8.64 4.18
N PRO A 47 -11.20 -9.45 3.56
CA PRO A 47 -11.17 -10.89 3.80
C PRO A 47 -10.63 -11.19 5.21
N SER A 48 -11.02 -12.34 5.77
CA SER A 48 -10.55 -12.79 7.10
C SER A 48 -9.04 -13.03 7.18
N VAL A 49 -8.41 -13.28 6.04
CA VAL A 49 -6.95 -13.41 5.87
C VAL A 49 -6.54 -12.55 4.69
N SER A 50 -5.52 -11.74 4.86
CA SER A 50 -4.97 -10.90 3.79
C SER A 50 -3.44 -10.90 3.83
N ILE A 51 -2.83 -10.26 2.85
CA ILE A 51 -1.38 -10.20 2.71
C ILE A 51 -0.87 -8.87 3.24
N LEU A 52 0.10 -8.92 4.16
CA LEU A 52 0.88 -7.74 4.51
C LEU A 52 1.95 -7.51 3.44
N ALA A 53 1.68 -6.62 2.52
CA ALA A 53 2.66 -6.21 1.54
C ALA A 53 3.67 -5.25 2.18
N GLN A 54 4.93 -5.65 2.19
CA GLN A 54 6.04 -4.87 2.76
C GLN A 54 7.08 -4.61 1.67
N PRO A 55 6.81 -3.71 0.70
CA PRO A 55 7.76 -3.39 -0.35
C PRO A 55 9.00 -2.75 0.26
N SER A 56 10.15 -3.38 0.04
CA SER A 56 11.43 -2.85 0.51
C SER A 56 11.92 -1.71 -0.38
N VAL A 57 12.50 -0.70 0.22
CA VAL A 57 13.17 0.39 -0.49
C VAL A 57 14.67 0.36 -0.18
N ALA A 58 15.49 0.62 -1.20
CA ALA A 58 16.94 0.63 -1.06
C ALA A 58 17.57 1.71 -1.94
N VAL A 59 18.72 2.18 -1.50
CA VAL A 59 19.60 3.02 -2.33
C VAL A 59 20.27 2.13 -3.38
N VAL A 60 20.24 2.54 -4.63
CA VAL A 60 20.97 1.87 -5.71
C VAL A 60 22.40 2.42 -5.74
N ASP A 61 23.32 1.70 -5.12
CA ASP A 61 24.69 2.16 -4.83
C ASP A 61 25.42 2.73 -6.06
N GLU A 62 25.45 1.98 -7.14
CA GLU A 62 26.11 2.41 -8.37
C GLU A 62 25.57 3.74 -8.89
N VAL A 63 24.24 3.93 -8.86
CA VAL A 63 23.59 5.14 -9.37
C VAL A 63 23.89 6.35 -8.50
N VAL A 64 23.77 6.19 -7.16
CA VAL A 64 23.96 7.33 -6.24
C VAL A 64 25.42 7.76 -6.17
N ASP A 65 26.36 6.82 -6.30
CA ASP A 65 27.80 7.13 -6.33
C ASP A 65 28.19 7.84 -7.62
N GLN A 66 27.71 7.34 -8.76
CA GLN A 66 27.94 7.99 -10.05
C GLN A 66 27.38 9.41 -10.10
N ARG A 67 26.23 9.64 -9.46
CA ARG A 67 25.56 10.95 -9.45
C ARG A 67 25.94 11.84 -8.27
N GLY A 68 26.70 11.35 -7.30
CA GLY A 68 27.05 12.08 -6.07
C GLY A 68 25.84 12.37 -5.18
N THR A 69 24.78 11.56 -5.25
CA THR A 69 23.50 11.80 -4.56
C THR A 69 23.27 10.89 -3.35
N ARG A 70 24.26 10.08 -2.94
CA ARG A 70 24.14 9.10 -1.86
C ARG A 70 23.55 9.71 -0.57
N LYS A 71 24.08 10.85 -0.14
CA LYS A 71 23.62 11.49 1.10
C LYS A 71 22.13 11.83 1.03
N VAL A 72 21.71 12.51 -0.03
CA VAL A 72 20.31 12.91 -0.22
C VAL A 72 19.39 11.70 -0.32
N ALA A 73 19.77 10.67 -1.08
CA ALA A 73 18.98 9.45 -1.20
C ALA A 73 18.81 8.72 0.14
N THR A 74 19.89 8.61 0.92
CA THR A 74 19.85 7.98 2.24
C THR A 74 18.99 8.77 3.22
N GLU A 75 19.13 10.10 3.25
CA GLU A 75 18.31 10.97 4.11
C GLU A 75 16.83 10.91 3.73
N TYR A 76 16.50 10.87 2.44
CA TYR A 76 15.13 10.71 1.97
C TYR A 76 14.52 9.39 2.41
N LEU A 77 15.22 8.26 2.21
CA LEU A 77 14.72 6.95 2.64
C LEU A 77 14.58 6.87 4.16
N SER A 78 15.50 7.49 4.91
CA SER A 78 15.40 7.55 6.38
C SER A 78 14.20 8.39 6.83
N TYR A 79 13.90 9.49 6.14
CA TYR A 79 12.74 10.33 6.42
C TYR A 79 11.42 9.57 6.30
N LEU A 80 11.31 8.61 5.38
CA LEU A 80 10.08 7.79 5.23
C LEU A 80 9.69 7.03 6.51
N TYR A 81 10.64 6.80 7.42
CA TYR A 81 10.40 6.17 8.73
C TYR A 81 10.21 7.16 9.87
N SER A 82 10.24 8.47 9.60
CA SER A 82 9.92 9.48 10.60
C SER A 82 8.43 9.47 10.94
N ASP A 83 8.08 9.90 12.14
CA ASP A 83 6.69 9.98 12.58
C ASP A 83 5.83 10.86 11.66
N GLU A 84 6.42 11.95 11.14
CA GLU A 84 5.75 12.83 10.19
C GLU A 84 5.42 12.10 8.87
N ALA A 85 6.41 11.45 8.26
CA ALA A 85 6.18 10.71 7.01
C ALA A 85 5.22 9.53 7.21
N GLN A 86 5.25 8.89 8.37
CA GLN A 86 4.32 7.80 8.70
C GLN A 86 2.88 8.29 8.85
N ARG A 87 2.65 9.50 9.40
CA ARG A 87 1.31 10.11 9.41
C ARG A 87 0.87 10.52 8.01
N ILE A 88 1.76 11.09 7.19
CA ILE A 88 1.47 11.38 5.78
C ILE A 88 1.05 10.09 5.04
N ALA A 89 1.72 8.97 5.31
CA ALA A 89 1.32 7.68 4.74
C ALA A 89 -0.10 7.29 5.18
N GLY A 90 -0.42 7.38 6.47
CA GLY A 90 -1.75 7.10 7.02
C GLY A 90 -2.85 7.98 6.40
N ASP A 91 -2.61 9.27 6.27
CA ASP A 91 -3.53 10.25 5.66
C ASP A 91 -3.82 9.94 4.18
N ASN A 92 -2.94 9.20 3.53
CA ASN A 92 -3.08 8.73 2.15
C ASN A 92 -3.45 7.25 2.04
N TYR A 93 -4.01 6.69 3.10
CA TYR A 93 -4.50 5.30 3.16
C TYR A 93 -3.43 4.22 3.00
N TYR A 94 -2.17 4.52 3.32
CA TYR A 94 -1.11 3.53 3.45
C TYR A 94 -0.91 3.19 4.93
N ARG A 95 -0.96 1.91 5.30
CA ARG A 95 -0.74 1.48 6.69
C ARG A 95 0.64 1.92 7.16
N PRO A 96 0.73 2.78 8.20
CA PRO A 96 2.01 3.13 8.80
C PRO A 96 2.80 1.90 9.26
N TYR A 97 4.10 1.89 9.00
CA TYR A 97 5.00 0.86 9.52
C TYR A 97 5.17 0.98 11.05
N ASN A 98 5.18 2.22 11.57
CA ASN A 98 5.22 2.49 12.99
C ASN A 98 3.88 2.09 13.63
N LYS A 99 3.93 1.09 14.53
CA LYS A 99 2.74 0.53 15.16
C LYS A 99 1.98 1.50 16.08
N GLU A 100 2.67 2.46 16.69
CA GLU A 100 2.02 3.46 17.54
C GLU A 100 1.26 4.46 16.67
N ILE A 101 1.84 4.89 15.57
CA ILE A 101 1.16 5.76 14.61
C ILE A 101 0.02 5.01 13.91
N LEU A 102 0.20 3.73 13.56
CA LEU A 102 -0.88 2.92 12.99
C LEU A 102 -2.12 2.89 13.89
N LYS A 103 -1.96 2.91 15.22
CA LYS A 103 -3.10 2.96 16.16
C LYS A 103 -3.88 4.27 16.08
N GLU A 104 -3.23 5.37 15.68
CA GLU A 104 -3.90 6.66 15.47
C GLU A 104 -4.94 6.59 14.33
N TYR A 105 -4.81 5.60 13.43
CA TYR A 105 -5.67 5.35 12.28
C TYR A 105 -6.58 4.11 12.44
N SER A 106 -6.89 3.74 13.69
CA SER A 106 -7.75 2.58 14.00
C SER A 106 -9.21 2.74 13.54
N ASP A 107 -9.63 3.93 13.25
CA ASP A 107 -10.93 4.26 12.64
C ASP A 107 -10.94 4.11 11.11
N VAL A 108 -9.75 4.06 10.50
CA VAL A 108 -9.56 3.86 9.05
C VAL A 108 -9.23 2.40 8.77
N PHE A 109 -8.23 1.85 9.47
CA PHE A 109 -7.72 0.50 9.21
C PHE A 109 -8.25 -0.51 10.23
N ASP A 110 -8.79 -1.62 9.77
CA ASP A 110 -9.04 -2.76 10.65
C ASP A 110 -7.69 -3.35 11.14
N LEU A 111 -7.44 -3.23 12.44
CA LEU A 111 -6.22 -3.72 13.07
C LEU A 111 -6.29 -5.21 13.46
N ASN A 112 -7.46 -5.85 13.30
CA ASN A 112 -7.69 -7.24 13.69
C ASN A 112 -7.62 -8.23 12.52
N ILE A 113 -7.26 -7.76 11.32
CA ILE A 113 -7.10 -8.63 10.15
C ILE A 113 -5.94 -9.59 10.38
N ASN A 114 -6.14 -10.87 10.09
CA ASN A 114 -5.04 -11.83 10.03
C ASN A 114 -4.20 -11.56 8.78
N LEU A 115 -3.03 -10.95 8.96
CA LEU A 115 -2.11 -10.62 7.86
C LEU A 115 -0.99 -11.64 7.80
N VAL A 116 -0.88 -12.32 6.67
CA VAL A 116 0.24 -13.21 6.35
C VAL A 116 1.32 -12.46 5.59
N THR A 117 2.55 -12.90 5.74
CA THR A 117 3.73 -12.33 5.09
C THR A 117 4.36 -13.36 4.16
N ILE A 118 5.38 -12.97 3.39
CA ILE A 118 6.13 -13.91 2.56
C ILE A 118 6.79 -15.02 3.40
N ASN A 119 7.11 -14.74 4.67
CA ASN A 119 7.73 -15.74 5.55
C ASN A 119 6.79 -16.90 5.89
N ASP A 120 5.48 -16.68 5.86
CA ASP A 120 4.47 -17.73 6.07
C ASP A 120 4.42 -18.71 4.89
N PHE A 121 5.09 -18.37 3.78
CA PHE A 121 5.22 -19.17 2.56
C PHE A 121 6.65 -19.65 2.29
N GLY A 122 7.55 -19.60 3.28
CA GLY A 122 8.94 -20.07 3.13
C GLY A 122 9.96 -18.95 2.85
N GLY A 123 9.54 -17.73 2.60
CA GLY A 123 10.42 -16.60 2.30
C GLY A 123 10.68 -16.40 0.80
N TRP A 124 11.77 -15.73 0.47
CA TRP A 124 12.15 -15.43 -0.91
C TRP A 124 13.07 -16.49 -1.57
N ASP A 125 13.48 -17.50 -0.80
CA ASP A 125 14.45 -18.52 -1.23
C ASP A 125 13.78 -19.80 -1.77
N GLU A 126 12.44 -19.81 -1.92
CA GLU A 126 11.67 -20.92 -2.51
C GLU A 126 11.02 -20.56 -3.85
#